data_a669cf38717fc14ea1d3b6d0d0083240
#
_entry.id   a669cf38717fc14ea1d3b6d0d0083240
#
_cell.length_a   1.000
_cell.length_b   1.000
_cell.length_c   1.000
_cell.angle_alpha   90.00
_cell.angle_beta   90.00
_cell.angle_gamma   90.00
#
_symmetry.space_group_name_H-M   'P 1'
#
loop_
_entity.id
_entity.type
_entity.pdbx_description
1 polymer ?
#
loop_
_entity_poly.entity_id
_entity_poly.type
_entity_poly.pdbx_seq_one_letter_code
_entity_poly.pdbx_strand_id
1 'polypeptide(L)'
;MPKVALVETKPSRTNFKKEFDDEFEFDQYQLCSDPNIKKVLKRDCDIEIDIDAYDWLILVGSDALKYFTPVNSVTEYSGKKVEEKFLPVINPAMLAFKPEAQRTWDDSKKSILEYITGDKEDVVITTYNAWGIQDTEEANAFFQEAIDAPSPYIALDSETTGLYPRDGHMLGLSLSYERDRGAYVDTECFDERTEELLQELFDKKIVIFHNAKFDMAFFEYHFNFKFPRF
;
A
#
# COMPACT_ATOMS: atom_id res chain seq x y z
N MET A 1 -24.05 10.19 -15.01
CA MET A 1 -23.39 9.10 -14.28
C MET A 1 -22.16 8.68 -15.06
N PRO A 2 -21.03 8.36 -14.43
CA PRO A 2 -19.86 7.88 -15.13
C PRO A 2 -20.18 6.58 -15.88
N LYS A 3 -19.56 6.39 -17.02
CA LYS A 3 -19.68 5.18 -17.82
C LYS A 3 -18.66 4.15 -17.35
N VAL A 4 -19.11 2.99 -16.90
CA VAL A 4 -18.26 1.98 -16.26
C VAL A 4 -18.26 0.69 -17.07
N ALA A 5 -17.09 0.09 -17.27
CA ALA A 5 -16.94 -1.27 -17.75
C ALA A 5 -16.40 -2.19 -16.63
N LEU A 6 -16.90 -3.42 -16.56
CA LEU A 6 -16.35 -4.48 -15.74
C LEU A 6 -15.76 -5.55 -16.65
N VAL A 7 -14.51 -5.90 -16.43
CA VAL A 7 -13.80 -6.91 -17.24
C VAL A 7 -13.38 -8.07 -16.33
N GLU A 8 -13.90 -9.25 -16.60
CA GLU A 8 -13.49 -10.50 -15.97
C GLU A 8 -12.60 -11.35 -16.90
N THR A 9 -11.91 -12.33 -16.36
CA THR A 9 -11.01 -13.18 -17.14
C THR A 9 -11.77 -14.02 -18.17
N LYS A 10 -12.89 -14.60 -17.76
CA LYS A 10 -13.77 -15.46 -18.57
C LYS A 10 -15.18 -15.47 -17.99
N PRO A 11 -16.21 -15.91 -18.72
CA PRO A 11 -17.56 -16.00 -18.21
C PRO A 11 -17.63 -16.73 -16.87
N SER A 12 -18.16 -16.08 -15.85
CA SER A 12 -18.34 -16.64 -14.51
C SER A 12 -19.80 -16.73 -14.13
N ARG A 13 -20.10 -17.41 -13.02
CA ARG A 13 -21.46 -17.47 -12.46
C ARG A 13 -21.74 -16.32 -11.49
N THR A 14 -20.77 -15.44 -11.28
CA THR A 14 -20.89 -14.30 -10.37
C THR A 14 -21.86 -13.28 -10.95
N ASN A 15 -22.86 -12.91 -10.18
CA ASN A 15 -23.75 -11.79 -10.52
C ASN A 15 -23.16 -10.50 -9.99
N PHE A 16 -22.28 -9.86 -10.78
CA PHE A 16 -21.61 -8.64 -10.36
C PHE A 16 -22.57 -7.48 -10.10
N LYS A 17 -23.71 -7.40 -10.77
CA LYS A 17 -24.73 -6.38 -10.45
C LYS A 17 -25.19 -6.50 -8.99
N LYS A 18 -25.50 -7.72 -8.55
CA LYS A 18 -25.88 -7.98 -7.16
C LYS A 18 -24.71 -7.76 -6.18
N GLU A 19 -23.49 -8.06 -6.60
CA GLU A 19 -22.30 -7.87 -5.76
C GLU A 19 -21.97 -6.38 -5.51
N PHE A 20 -22.32 -5.50 -6.46
CA PHE A 20 -22.15 -4.06 -6.34
C PHE A 20 -23.45 -3.32 -5.98
N ASP A 21 -24.44 -4.04 -5.42
CA ASP A 21 -25.71 -3.52 -4.85
C ASP A 21 -26.59 -2.72 -5.83
N ASP A 22 -26.47 -2.97 -7.14
CA ASP A 22 -27.19 -2.29 -8.23
C ASP A 22 -27.07 -0.73 -8.21
N GLU A 23 -26.06 -0.18 -7.49
CA GLU A 23 -25.91 1.26 -7.30
C GLU A 23 -25.49 2.00 -8.58
N PHE A 24 -24.90 1.28 -9.55
CA PHE A 24 -24.53 1.84 -10.83
C PHE A 24 -24.64 0.80 -11.95
N GLU A 25 -24.85 1.30 -13.18
CA GLU A 25 -24.84 0.48 -14.38
C GLU A 25 -23.41 0.33 -14.92
N PHE A 26 -23.07 -0.87 -15.37
CA PHE A 26 -21.83 -1.17 -16.04
C PHE A 26 -22.02 -2.15 -17.20
N ASP A 27 -21.18 -2.00 -18.22
CA ASP A 27 -21.07 -2.96 -19.31
C ASP A 27 -20.10 -4.07 -18.89
N GLN A 28 -20.49 -5.35 -19.09
CA GLN A 28 -19.68 -6.49 -18.68
C GLN A 28 -18.97 -7.13 -19.88
N TYR A 29 -17.67 -7.31 -19.74
CA TYR A 29 -16.78 -7.91 -20.72
C TYR A 29 -16.01 -9.09 -20.15
N GLN A 30 -15.54 -9.97 -21.03
CA GLN A 30 -14.62 -11.05 -20.71
C GLN A 30 -13.36 -10.91 -21.55
N LEU A 31 -12.18 -11.21 -20.96
CA LEU A 31 -10.95 -11.29 -21.75
C LEU A 31 -10.99 -12.43 -22.75
N CYS A 32 -11.60 -13.56 -22.36
CA CYS A 32 -11.73 -14.76 -23.18
C CYS A 32 -13.16 -15.27 -23.13
N SER A 33 -13.76 -15.50 -24.27
CA SER A 33 -15.13 -16.01 -24.38
C SER A 33 -15.28 -17.49 -24.03
N ASP A 34 -14.19 -18.29 -24.01
CA ASP A 34 -14.23 -19.71 -23.65
C ASP A 34 -14.30 -19.90 -22.12
N PRO A 35 -15.46 -20.39 -21.59
CA PRO A 35 -15.61 -20.61 -20.13
C PRO A 35 -14.76 -21.77 -19.61
N ASN A 36 -14.31 -22.69 -20.47
CA ASN A 36 -13.57 -23.89 -20.09
C ASN A 36 -12.06 -23.70 -20.04
N ILE A 37 -11.57 -22.56 -20.49
CA ILE A 37 -10.13 -22.29 -20.49
C ILE A 37 -9.58 -22.36 -19.06
N LYS A 38 -8.50 -23.12 -18.87
CA LYS A 38 -7.90 -23.31 -17.53
C LYS A 38 -6.89 -22.22 -17.20
N LYS A 39 -6.19 -21.72 -18.22
CA LYS A 39 -5.18 -20.65 -18.08
C LYS A 39 -5.31 -19.73 -19.30
N VAL A 40 -5.59 -18.48 -19.06
CA VAL A 40 -5.68 -17.46 -20.11
C VAL A 40 -4.28 -16.93 -20.40
N LEU A 41 -3.87 -17.03 -21.66
CA LEU A 41 -2.67 -16.37 -22.19
C LEU A 41 -3.11 -15.19 -23.03
N LYS A 42 -2.25 -14.18 -23.19
CA LYS A 42 -2.58 -12.97 -23.97
C LYS A 42 -3.09 -13.27 -25.38
N ARG A 43 -2.63 -14.36 -26.00
CA ARG A 43 -3.08 -14.84 -27.32
C ARG A 43 -4.48 -15.44 -27.34
N ASP A 44 -4.99 -15.83 -26.19
CA ASP A 44 -6.30 -16.44 -26.01
C ASP A 44 -7.37 -15.38 -25.70
N CYS A 45 -6.97 -14.12 -25.59
CA CYS A 45 -7.87 -13.02 -25.31
C CYS A 45 -8.50 -12.56 -26.62
N ASP A 46 -9.83 -12.55 -26.67
CA ASP A 46 -10.68 -12.15 -27.77
C ASP A 46 -11.57 -10.94 -27.45
N ILE A 47 -11.22 -10.19 -26.38
CA ILE A 47 -11.97 -9.03 -25.95
C ILE A 47 -11.90 -7.89 -26.99
N GLU A 48 -13.07 -7.40 -27.36
CA GLU A 48 -13.24 -6.17 -28.14
C GLU A 48 -13.86 -5.10 -27.25
N ILE A 49 -13.04 -4.15 -26.77
CA ILE A 49 -13.48 -3.04 -25.93
C ILE A 49 -12.75 -1.75 -26.31
N ASP A 50 -13.51 -0.70 -26.49
CA ASP A 50 -12.98 0.65 -26.58
C ASP A 50 -12.84 1.22 -25.17
N ILE A 51 -11.62 1.14 -24.61
CA ILE A 51 -11.35 1.58 -23.22
C ILE A 51 -11.55 3.08 -23.04
N ASP A 52 -11.43 3.88 -24.12
CA ASP A 52 -11.57 5.33 -24.06
C ASP A 52 -13.04 5.76 -24.01
N ALA A 53 -13.96 4.84 -24.31
CA ALA A 53 -15.38 5.08 -24.17
C ALA A 53 -15.88 5.02 -22.71
N TYR A 54 -15.01 4.64 -21.74
CA TYR A 54 -15.36 4.47 -20.33
C TYR A 54 -14.57 5.41 -19.43
N ASP A 55 -15.26 5.94 -18.41
CA ASP A 55 -14.64 6.73 -17.35
C ASP A 55 -13.86 5.83 -16.38
N TRP A 56 -14.40 4.62 -16.11
CA TRP A 56 -13.81 3.65 -15.21
C TRP A 56 -13.87 2.22 -15.78
N LEU A 57 -12.79 1.44 -15.52
CA LEU A 57 -12.74 0.01 -15.82
C LEU A 57 -12.46 -0.78 -14.51
N ILE A 58 -13.42 -1.60 -14.10
CA ILE A 58 -13.25 -2.54 -12.98
C ILE A 58 -12.59 -3.81 -13.53
N LEU A 59 -11.41 -4.14 -13.05
CA LEU A 59 -10.62 -5.29 -13.51
C LEU A 59 -10.69 -6.43 -12.50
N VAL A 60 -11.43 -7.48 -12.80
CA VAL A 60 -11.67 -8.62 -11.90
C VAL A 60 -10.60 -9.69 -12.06
N GLY A 61 -9.77 -9.83 -11.04
CA GLY A 61 -8.73 -10.85 -10.98
C GLY A 61 -7.42 -10.48 -11.66
N SER A 62 -6.41 -11.34 -11.45
CA SER A 62 -5.04 -11.05 -11.89
C SER A 62 -4.84 -10.99 -13.39
N ASP A 63 -5.61 -11.77 -14.17
CA ASP A 63 -5.44 -11.81 -15.63
C ASP A 63 -5.96 -10.52 -16.27
N ALA A 64 -7.12 -10.02 -15.82
CA ALA A 64 -7.65 -8.74 -16.28
C ALA A 64 -6.69 -7.58 -15.93
N LEU A 65 -6.17 -7.57 -14.70
CA LEU A 65 -5.18 -6.55 -14.29
C LEU A 65 -3.93 -6.56 -15.19
N LYS A 66 -3.32 -7.71 -15.42
CA LYS A 66 -2.11 -7.87 -16.24
C LYS A 66 -2.32 -7.59 -17.74
N TYR A 67 -3.55 -7.72 -18.20
CA TYR A 67 -3.88 -7.44 -19.60
C TYR A 67 -3.86 -5.94 -19.89
N PHE A 68 -4.44 -5.14 -19.01
CA PHE A 68 -4.61 -3.70 -19.20
C PHE A 68 -3.52 -2.83 -18.54
N THR A 69 -2.79 -3.37 -17.55
CA THR A 69 -1.82 -2.60 -16.78
C THR A 69 -0.49 -3.35 -16.63
N PRO A 70 0.61 -2.67 -16.33
CA PRO A 70 1.89 -3.30 -16.02
C PRO A 70 1.95 -3.94 -14.63
N VAL A 71 0.91 -3.76 -13.80
CA VAL A 71 0.85 -4.23 -12.42
C VAL A 71 0.52 -5.72 -12.34
N ASN A 72 1.13 -6.44 -11.41
CA ASN A 72 1.05 -7.90 -11.34
C ASN A 72 0.26 -8.47 -10.15
N SER A 73 0.00 -7.69 -9.10
CA SER A 73 -0.61 -8.17 -7.85
C SER A 73 -2.00 -7.61 -7.64
N VAL A 74 -3.04 -8.37 -8.00
CA VAL A 74 -4.44 -7.94 -7.77
C VAL A 74 -4.77 -7.79 -6.28
N THR A 75 -4.14 -8.56 -5.40
CA THR A 75 -4.40 -8.49 -3.96
C THR A 75 -3.89 -7.18 -3.37
N GLU A 76 -2.73 -6.73 -3.83
CA GLU A 76 -2.10 -5.48 -3.38
C GLU A 76 -2.85 -4.23 -3.88
N TYR A 77 -3.38 -4.30 -5.10
CA TYR A 77 -4.05 -3.17 -5.74
C TYR A 77 -5.58 -3.24 -5.69
N SER A 78 -6.16 -4.25 -5.04
CA SER A 78 -7.62 -4.41 -4.93
C SER A 78 -8.26 -3.19 -4.26
N GLY A 79 -9.20 -2.56 -4.96
CA GLY A 79 -9.86 -1.34 -4.50
C GLY A 79 -9.04 -0.05 -4.59
N LYS A 80 -7.86 -0.08 -5.22
CA LYS A 80 -7.03 1.11 -5.46
C LYS A 80 -7.11 1.52 -6.92
N LYS A 81 -7.03 2.81 -7.21
CA LYS A 81 -6.91 3.28 -8.58
C LYS A 81 -5.52 2.96 -9.13
N VAL A 82 -5.46 2.35 -10.31
CA VAL A 82 -4.24 2.09 -11.08
C VAL A 82 -4.31 2.92 -12.36
N GLU A 83 -3.25 3.67 -12.65
CA GLU A 83 -3.25 4.65 -13.71
C GLU A 83 -4.43 5.64 -13.57
N GLU A 84 -5.04 6.06 -14.66
CA GLU A 84 -6.08 7.10 -14.60
C GLU A 84 -7.47 6.56 -14.29
N LYS A 85 -7.78 5.30 -14.69
CA LYS A 85 -9.16 4.79 -14.68
C LYS A 85 -9.35 3.30 -14.36
N PHE A 86 -8.29 2.56 -14.02
CA PHE A 86 -8.41 1.14 -13.73
C PHE A 86 -8.63 0.90 -12.24
N LEU A 87 -9.64 0.11 -11.91
CA LEU A 87 -10.03 -0.25 -10.55
C LEU A 87 -9.96 -1.77 -10.38
N PRO A 88 -8.79 -2.33 -10.04
CA PRO A 88 -8.65 -3.76 -9.85
C PRO A 88 -9.39 -4.24 -8.60
N VAL A 89 -9.92 -5.47 -8.70
CA VAL A 89 -10.56 -6.16 -7.60
C VAL A 89 -10.25 -7.66 -7.65
N ILE A 90 -10.12 -8.28 -6.49
CA ILE A 90 -9.96 -9.75 -6.42
C ILE A 90 -11.19 -10.44 -7.01
N ASN A 91 -11.01 -11.64 -7.57
CA ASN A 91 -12.15 -12.40 -8.08
C ASN A 91 -12.96 -12.99 -6.89
N PRO A 92 -14.26 -12.70 -6.76
CA PRO A 92 -15.08 -13.19 -5.65
C PRO A 92 -15.22 -14.72 -5.62
N ALA A 93 -15.03 -15.42 -6.74
CA ALA A 93 -14.95 -16.87 -6.75
C ALA A 93 -13.84 -17.42 -5.84
N MET A 94 -12.84 -16.61 -5.52
CA MET A 94 -11.75 -16.95 -4.60
C MET A 94 -12.24 -17.11 -3.15
N LEU A 95 -13.34 -16.45 -2.77
CA LEU A 95 -13.89 -16.49 -1.40
C LEU A 95 -14.35 -17.88 -0.99
N ALA A 96 -14.74 -18.72 -1.95
CA ALA A 96 -15.09 -20.12 -1.70
C ALA A 96 -13.89 -20.96 -1.19
N PHE A 97 -12.65 -20.53 -1.50
CA PHE A 97 -11.41 -21.22 -1.13
C PHE A 97 -10.58 -20.44 -0.09
N LYS A 98 -10.83 -19.14 0.02
CA LYS A 98 -10.13 -18.21 0.95
C LYS A 98 -11.14 -17.29 1.62
N PRO A 99 -11.90 -17.78 2.60
CA PRO A 99 -12.91 -16.97 3.30
C PRO A 99 -12.33 -15.72 3.99
N GLU A 100 -11.05 -15.78 4.37
CA GLU A 100 -10.32 -14.64 4.97
C GLU A 100 -10.19 -13.44 4.03
N ALA A 101 -10.33 -13.64 2.72
CA ALA A 101 -10.32 -12.55 1.74
C ALA A 101 -11.65 -11.77 1.66
N GLN A 102 -12.68 -12.17 2.43
CA GLN A 102 -14.00 -11.50 2.43
C GLN A 102 -13.86 -10.01 2.75
N ARG A 103 -13.09 -9.68 3.80
CA ARG A 103 -12.86 -8.28 4.17
C ARG A 103 -12.22 -7.48 3.04
N THR A 104 -11.20 -8.03 2.39
CA THR A 104 -10.55 -7.39 1.24
C THR A 104 -11.53 -7.14 0.10
N TRP A 105 -12.43 -8.10 -0.16
CA TRP A 105 -13.49 -7.95 -1.16
C TRP A 105 -14.45 -6.80 -0.81
N ASP A 106 -14.95 -6.77 0.43
CA ASP A 106 -15.92 -5.76 0.87
C ASP A 106 -15.31 -4.36 0.92
N ASP A 107 -14.09 -4.22 1.43
CA ASP A 107 -13.35 -2.95 1.45
C ASP A 107 -13.05 -2.46 0.02
N SER A 108 -12.72 -3.39 -0.90
CA SER A 108 -12.46 -3.05 -2.31
C SER A 108 -13.72 -2.57 -3.03
N LYS A 109 -14.87 -3.24 -2.82
CA LYS A 109 -16.15 -2.81 -3.39
C LYS A 109 -16.49 -1.38 -2.95
N LYS A 110 -16.44 -1.14 -1.64
CA LYS A 110 -16.68 0.20 -1.08
C LYS A 110 -15.78 1.25 -1.72
N SER A 111 -14.48 0.97 -1.80
CA SER A 111 -13.50 1.87 -2.40
C SER A 111 -13.77 2.14 -3.88
N ILE A 112 -14.15 1.11 -4.66
CA ILE A 112 -14.50 1.25 -6.08
C ILE A 112 -15.73 2.16 -6.25
N LEU A 113 -16.77 1.96 -5.43
CA LEU A 113 -17.97 2.81 -5.45
C LEU A 113 -17.62 4.27 -5.14
N GLU A 114 -16.79 4.52 -4.12
CA GLU A 114 -16.32 5.86 -3.77
C GLU A 114 -15.57 6.55 -4.93
N TYR A 115 -14.76 5.81 -5.73
CA TYR A 115 -14.14 6.37 -6.94
C TYR A 115 -15.16 6.72 -8.02
N ILE A 116 -16.12 5.83 -8.26
CA ILE A 116 -17.12 6.00 -9.32
C ILE A 116 -18.09 7.13 -8.99
N THR A 117 -18.48 7.28 -7.73
CA THR A 117 -19.39 8.36 -7.28
C THR A 117 -18.68 9.70 -7.09
N GLY A 118 -17.35 9.71 -7.08
CA GLY A 118 -16.54 10.90 -6.83
C GLY A 118 -16.42 11.27 -5.35
N ASP A 119 -16.86 10.38 -4.44
CA ASP A 119 -16.73 10.59 -3.00
C ASP A 119 -15.32 10.32 -2.49
N LYS A 120 -14.49 9.65 -3.30
CA LYS A 120 -13.09 9.41 -3.00
C LYS A 120 -12.24 10.46 -3.71
N GLU A 121 -11.67 11.35 -2.93
CA GLU A 121 -10.58 12.17 -3.43
C GLU A 121 -9.41 11.25 -3.80
N ASP A 122 -8.88 11.44 -5.00
CA ASP A 122 -7.60 10.84 -5.34
C ASP A 122 -6.59 11.26 -4.28
N VAL A 123 -6.16 10.32 -3.47
CA VAL A 123 -4.91 10.50 -2.76
C VAL A 123 -3.86 10.51 -3.86
N VAL A 124 -3.62 11.70 -4.41
CA VAL A 124 -2.46 11.93 -5.26
C VAL A 124 -1.30 11.53 -4.35
N ILE A 125 -0.72 10.37 -4.63
CA ILE A 125 0.57 10.00 -4.06
C ILE A 125 1.55 10.97 -4.73
N THR A 126 1.57 12.18 -4.23
CA THR A 126 2.58 13.15 -4.55
C THR A 126 3.92 12.52 -4.18
N THR A 127 4.85 12.61 -5.07
CA THR A 127 6.24 12.19 -4.97
C THR A 127 6.70 12.08 -3.53
N TYR A 128 6.94 10.84 -3.06
CA TYR A 128 7.57 10.62 -1.77
C TYR A 128 8.95 11.29 -1.77
N ASN A 129 9.18 12.22 -0.87
CA ASN A 129 10.50 12.69 -0.53
C ASN A 129 11.11 11.69 0.44
N ALA A 130 11.65 10.59 -0.10
CA ALA A 130 12.35 9.58 0.66
C ALA A 130 13.81 9.55 0.20
N TRP A 131 14.76 9.59 1.15
CA TRP A 131 16.19 9.52 0.86
C TRP A 131 16.94 8.75 1.94
N GLY A 132 18.18 8.36 1.62
CA GLY A 132 19.08 7.71 2.56
C GLY A 132 20.09 8.72 3.12
N ILE A 133 20.34 8.66 4.42
CA ILE A 133 21.30 9.49 5.15
C ILE A 133 22.44 8.59 5.63
N GLN A 134 23.64 8.92 5.19
CA GLN A 134 24.91 8.26 5.55
C GLN A 134 25.97 9.25 6.04
N ASP A 135 25.54 10.41 6.48
CA ASP A 135 26.37 11.46 7.03
C ASP A 135 25.84 11.93 8.38
N THR A 136 26.73 12.06 9.38
CA THR A 136 26.36 12.39 10.76
C THR A 136 25.76 13.79 10.88
N GLU A 137 26.26 14.79 10.14
CA GLU A 137 25.73 16.16 10.21
C GLU A 137 24.34 16.21 9.59
N GLU A 138 24.12 15.50 8.48
CA GLU A 138 22.80 15.36 7.84
C GLU A 138 21.81 14.63 8.76
N ALA A 139 22.23 13.53 9.42
CA ALA A 139 21.41 12.81 10.39
C ALA A 139 20.98 13.72 11.56
N ASN A 140 21.91 14.46 12.14
CA ASN A 140 21.64 15.41 13.21
C ASN A 140 20.67 16.50 12.78
N ALA A 141 20.83 17.06 11.58
CA ALA A 141 19.91 18.06 11.01
C ALA A 141 18.52 17.50 10.81
N PHE A 142 18.40 16.28 10.27
CA PHE A 142 17.13 15.60 10.05
C PHE A 142 16.37 15.31 11.35
N PHE A 143 17.06 14.81 12.39
CA PHE A 143 16.44 14.58 13.67
C PHE A 143 16.02 15.87 14.37
N GLN A 144 16.81 16.93 14.23
CA GLN A 144 16.43 18.25 14.74
C GLN A 144 15.16 18.78 14.02
N GLU A 145 15.07 18.64 12.70
CA GLU A 145 13.85 18.99 11.95
C GLU A 145 12.65 18.19 12.45
N ALA A 146 12.80 16.88 12.69
CA ALA A 146 11.73 16.03 13.20
C ALA A 146 11.27 16.44 14.61
N ILE A 147 12.20 16.88 15.47
CA ILE A 147 11.89 17.42 16.81
C ILE A 147 11.06 18.70 16.69
N ASP A 148 11.44 19.59 15.78
CA ASP A 148 10.83 20.90 15.62
C ASP A 148 9.54 20.87 14.79
N ALA A 149 9.29 19.78 14.07
CA ALA A 149 8.07 19.58 13.28
C ALA A 149 6.80 19.75 14.12
N PRO A 150 5.74 20.38 13.57
CA PRO A 150 4.51 20.65 14.33
C PRO A 150 3.72 19.39 14.68
N SER A 151 3.91 18.29 13.96
CA SER A 151 3.25 17.00 14.25
C SER A 151 3.69 16.45 15.60
N PRO A 152 2.76 16.02 16.47
CA PRO A 152 3.10 15.31 17.70
C PRO A 152 3.50 13.84 17.44
N TYR A 153 3.39 13.36 16.22
CA TYR A 153 3.61 11.96 15.83
C TYR A 153 4.83 11.82 14.93
N ILE A 154 5.55 10.72 15.09
CA ILE A 154 6.56 10.22 14.16
C ILE A 154 6.28 8.74 13.87
N ALA A 155 6.49 8.32 12.63
CA ALA A 155 6.50 6.91 12.26
C ALA A 155 7.94 6.42 12.22
N LEU A 156 8.20 5.25 12.79
CA LEU A 156 9.53 4.67 12.93
C LEU A 156 9.51 3.17 12.64
N ASP A 157 10.51 2.72 11.91
CA ASP A 157 10.76 1.31 11.62
C ASP A 157 12.27 1.04 11.61
N SER A 158 12.71 -0.11 12.13
CA SER A 158 14.12 -0.46 12.22
C SER A 158 14.50 -1.55 11.22
N GLU A 159 15.65 -1.38 10.56
CA GLU A 159 16.26 -2.41 9.74
C GLU A 159 17.40 -3.11 10.50
N THR A 160 17.38 -4.44 10.50
CA THR A 160 18.27 -5.26 11.34
C THR A 160 18.84 -6.45 10.58
N THR A 161 19.97 -6.98 11.05
CA THR A 161 20.61 -8.18 10.47
C THR A 161 20.02 -9.49 10.96
N GLY A 162 19.09 -9.46 11.93
CA GLY A 162 18.53 -10.67 12.54
C GLY A 162 17.20 -10.39 13.25
N LEU A 163 16.59 -11.45 13.75
CA LEU A 163 15.29 -11.36 14.46
C LEU A 163 15.41 -11.05 15.96
N TYR A 164 16.60 -11.21 16.52
CA TYR A 164 16.84 -11.02 17.96
C TYR A 164 18.01 -10.08 18.18
N PRO A 165 17.90 -9.10 19.11
CA PRO A 165 18.97 -8.14 19.36
C PRO A 165 20.32 -8.73 19.78
N ARG A 166 20.32 -9.93 20.40
CA ARG A 166 21.55 -10.61 20.79
C ARG A 166 22.34 -11.21 19.65
N ASP A 167 21.65 -11.57 18.56
CA ASP A 167 22.23 -12.31 17.44
C ASP A 167 22.36 -11.41 16.19
N GLY A 168 21.89 -10.17 16.27
CA GLY A 168 21.91 -9.20 15.18
C GLY A 168 22.24 -7.80 15.65
N HIS A 169 22.40 -6.89 14.68
CA HIS A 169 22.58 -5.46 14.92
C HIS A 169 21.59 -4.67 14.10
N MET A 170 21.36 -3.45 14.51
CA MET A 170 20.58 -2.49 13.76
C MET A 170 21.45 -1.90 12.65
N LEU A 171 20.95 -1.96 11.42
CA LEU A 171 21.59 -1.38 10.24
C LEU A 171 21.23 0.10 10.09
N GLY A 172 19.99 0.44 10.40
CA GLY A 172 19.46 1.77 10.28
C GLY A 172 18.02 1.86 10.75
N LEU A 173 17.48 3.02 10.62
CA LEU A 173 16.07 3.30 10.89
C LEU A 173 15.45 4.11 9.76
N SER A 174 14.18 3.82 9.46
CA SER A 174 13.33 4.65 8.63
C SER A 174 12.46 5.52 9.53
N LEU A 175 12.48 6.83 9.34
CA LEU A 175 11.71 7.79 10.12
C LEU A 175 10.94 8.76 9.21
N SER A 176 9.67 8.99 9.57
CA SER A 176 8.83 10.01 8.95
C SER A 176 8.13 10.82 10.05
N TYR A 177 8.19 12.13 9.95
CA TYR A 177 7.55 13.08 10.87
C TYR A 177 6.51 13.94 10.16
N GLU A 178 6.38 13.78 8.86
CA GLU A 178 5.47 14.52 8.00
C GLU A 178 4.94 13.60 6.90
N ARG A 179 3.76 13.88 6.39
CA ARG A 179 3.19 13.14 5.27
C ARG A 179 4.09 13.27 4.03
N ASP A 180 4.32 12.14 3.35
CA ASP A 180 5.09 12.05 2.11
C ASP A 180 6.57 12.46 2.24
N ARG A 181 7.11 12.55 3.47
CA ARG A 181 8.50 12.87 3.75
C ARG A 181 9.07 11.92 4.80
N GLY A 182 10.19 11.27 4.48
CA GLY A 182 10.88 10.38 5.40
C GLY A 182 12.28 10.05 4.92
N ALA A 183 13.14 9.66 5.84
CA ALA A 183 14.49 9.22 5.52
C ALA A 183 14.81 7.88 6.17
N TYR A 184 15.67 7.12 5.50
CA TYR A 184 16.42 6.03 6.10
C TYR A 184 17.75 6.58 6.59
N VAL A 185 18.06 6.38 7.87
CA VAL A 185 19.31 6.82 8.49
C VAL A 185 20.12 5.60 8.88
N ASP A 186 21.33 5.49 8.34
CA ASP A 186 22.27 4.42 8.65
C ASP A 186 22.81 4.59 10.08
N THR A 187 22.87 3.50 10.88
CA THR A 187 23.43 3.56 12.23
C THR A 187 24.92 3.83 12.26
N GLU A 188 25.63 3.67 11.13
CA GLU A 188 27.05 4.06 11.03
C GLU A 188 27.26 5.58 11.18
N CYS A 189 26.21 6.39 11.00
CA CYS A 189 26.26 7.85 11.23
C CYS A 189 25.99 8.25 12.69
N PHE A 190 25.67 7.32 13.58
CA PHE A 190 25.31 7.66 14.95
C PHE A 190 26.55 7.99 15.77
N ASP A 191 26.59 9.21 16.29
CA ASP A 191 27.50 9.67 17.30
C ASP A 191 26.72 10.00 18.59
N GLU A 192 27.42 10.47 19.62
CA GLU A 192 26.81 10.85 20.91
C GLU A 192 25.70 11.92 20.71
N ARG A 193 25.90 12.86 19.78
CA ARG A 193 24.91 13.91 19.50
C ARG A 193 23.67 13.35 18.79
N THR A 194 23.86 12.44 17.86
CA THR A 194 22.76 11.77 17.15
C THR A 194 21.90 10.98 18.13
N GLU A 195 22.52 10.25 19.06
CA GLU A 195 21.79 9.47 20.07
C GLU A 195 21.03 10.39 21.04
N GLU A 196 21.61 11.51 21.47
CA GLU A 196 20.91 12.52 22.27
C GLU A 196 19.67 13.08 21.55
N LEU A 197 19.80 13.44 20.27
CA LEU A 197 18.68 13.95 19.47
C LEU A 197 17.57 12.91 19.29
N LEU A 198 17.93 11.66 19.05
CA LEU A 198 16.96 10.59 18.97
C LEU A 198 16.21 10.38 20.30
N GLN A 199 16.90 10.37 21.43
CA GLN A 199 16.23 10.27 22.72
C GLN A 199 15.32 11.49 22.98
N GLU A 200 15.78 12.70 22.66
CA GLU A 200 14.95 13.91 22.76
C GLU A 200 13.70 13.83 21.89
N LEU A 201 13.83 13.28 20.65
CA LEU A 201 12.74 13.07 19.74
C LEU A 201 11.69 12.08 20.35
N PHE A 202 12.14 10.96 20.92
CA PHE A 202 11.27 9.97 21.55
C PHE A 202 10.60 10.51 22.82
N ASP A 203 11.24 11.40 23.55
CA ASP A 203 10.66 12.04 24.73
C ASP A 203 9.58 13.08 24.36
N LYS A 204 9.73 13.76 23.24
CA LYS A 204 8.82 14.83 22.79
C LYS A 204 7.66 14.33 21.93
N LYS A 205 7.87 13.30 21.11
CA LYS A 205 6.89 12.82 20.12
C LYS A 205 6.26 11.49 20.57
N ILE A 206 5.10 11.21 19.98
CA ILE A 206 4.47 9.90 20.06
C ILE A 206 4.99 9.05 18.92
N VAL A 207 5.66 7.95 19.22
CA VAL A 207 6.25 7.08 18.22
C VAL A 207 5.23 6.03 17.74
N ILE A 208 5.02 5.98 16.43
CA ILE A 208 4.15 4.99 15.79
C ILE A 208 5.04 3.91 15.17
N PHE A 209 4.85 2.67 15.59
CA PHE A 209 5.53 1.50 15.07
C PHE A 209 4.56 0.54 14.39
N HIS A 210 5.05 -0.21 13.44
CA HIS A 210 4.44 -1.47 13.03
C HIS A 210 5.15 -2.61 13.77
N ASN A 211 4.48 -3.28 14.74
CA ASN A 211 5.09 -4.30 15.63
C ASN A 211 6.15 -3.75 16.60
N ALA A 212 5.82 -2.73 17.36
CA ALA A 212 6.68 -1.99 18.29
C ALA A 212 7.62 -2.86 19.17
N LYS A 213 7.23 -4.08 19.55
CA LYS A 213 8.06 -4.95 20.40
C LYS A 213 9.37 -5.33 19.75
N PHE A 214 9.38 -5.48 18.43
CA PHE A 214 10.59 -5.81 17.67
C PHE A 214 11.56 -4.63 17.68
N ASP A 215 11.10 -3.49 17.23
CA ASP A 215 11.93 -2.29 17.11
C ASP A 215 12.46 -1.81 18.44
N MET A 216 11.58 -1.67 19.43
CA MET A 216 11.96 -1.24 20.78
C MET A 216 13.02 -2.16 21.40
N ALA A 217 12.95 -3.47 21.16
CA ALA A 217 13.94 -4.39 21.69
C ALA A 217 15.34 -4.14 21.11
N PHE A 218 15.45 -3.82 19.82
CA PHE A 218 16.72 -3.46 19.18
C PHE A 218 17.24 -2.12 19.68
N PHE A 219 16.40 -1.10 19.72
CA PHE A 219 16.75 0.23 20.21
C PHE A 219 17.19 0.22 21.68
N GLU A 220 16.47 -0.48 22.54
CA GLU A 220 16.85 -0.58 23.95
C GLU A 220 18.15 -1.37 24.15
N TYR A 221 18.34 -2.46 23.40
CA TYR A 221 19.51 -3.32 23.55
C TYR A 221 20.81 -2.68 23.05
N HIS A 222 20.77 -2.03 21.88
CA HIS A 222 21.98 -1.49 21.24
C HIS A 222 22.31 -0.06 21.66
N PHE A 223 21.27 0.76 21.96
CA PHE A 223 21.44 2.20 22.24
C PHE A 223 20.86 2.63 23.58
N ASN A 224 20.23 1.72 24.33
CA ASN A 224 19.56 1.99 25.61
C ASN A 224 18.47 3.09 25.53
N PHE A 225 17.88 3.33 24.35
CA PHE A 225 16.80 4.30 24.16
C PHE A 225 15.55 3.95 24.96
N LYS A 226 14.80 4.96 25.34
CA LYS A 226 13.53 4.84 26.06
C LYS A 226 12.40 5.45 25.23
N PHE A 227 11.25 4.79 25.28
CA PHE A 227 10.06 5.20 24.56
C PHE A 227 8.94 5.52 25.54
N PRO A 228 8.87 6.75 26.09
CA PRO A 228 7.84 7.10 27.07
C PRO A 228 6.44 7.22 26.46
N ARG A 229 6.37 7.35 25.12
CA ARG A 229 5.13 7.53 24.36
C ARG A 229 5.16 6.74 23.05
N PHE A 230 4.30 5.72 22.94
CA PHE A 230 4.14 4.90 21.74
C PHE A 230 2.73 4.30 21.64
#